data_b53ffaf6229b2f38e5aeb87cfbc71f35
#
_entry.id   b53ffaf6229b2f38e5aeb87cfbc71f35
#
_cell.length_a   1.000
_cell.length_b   1.000
_cell.length_c   1.000
_cell.angle_alpha   90.00
_cell.angle_beta   90.00
_cell.angle_gamma   90.00
#
_symmetry.space_group_name_H-M   'P 1'
#
loop_
_entity.id
_entity.type
_entity.pdbx_description
1 polymer ?
#
loop_
_entity_poly.entity_id
_entity_poly.type
_entity_poly.pdbx_seq_one_letter_code
_entity_poly.pdbx_strand_id
1 'polypeptide(L)'
;MPSPPEIAFQNHIAAFLVREHGHAVLEQSDIIDTEYCLAEDHLWTFLNDTQKETIRKLAEDYGADARDEIFRALREEVRHTPLWLVIRNGLKVRGLELKLYYPKPRSSESAASESYDKNRISFRPHFYFGDTNKEIDFVFFLNGLPIITLELKHEKNQNVHDAIAQYARREHGKRIFQLPFLYLAADTSDVMAAR
;
A
#
# COMPACT_ATOMS: atom_id res chain seq x y z
N MET A 1 3.47 -12.78 20.08
CA MET A 1 2.02 -12.62 19.89
C MET A 1 1.61 -11.35 20.61
N PRO A 2 0.73 -10.54 19.99
CA PRO A 2 0.23 -9.33 20.64
C PRO A 2 -0.57 -9.69 21.91
N SER A 3 -0.56 -8.78 22.88
CA SER A 3 -1.34 -8.93 24.11
C SER A 3 -2.85 -8.68 23.86
N PRO A 4 -3.77 -9.21 24.69
CA PRO A 4 -5.21 -8.94 24.51
C PRO A 4 -5.56 -7.44 24.45
N PRO A 5 -4.98 -6.52 25.22
CA PRO A 5 -5.20 -5.08 25.06
C PRO A 5 -4.70 -4.52 23.71
N GLU A 6 -3.59 -5.03 23.20
CA GLU A 6 -3.03 -4.63 21.91
C GLU A 6 -3.95 -5.06 20.74
N ILE A 7 -4.47 -6.29 20.80
CA ILE A 7 -5.48 -6.78 19.84
C ILE A 7 -6.74 -5.91 19.87
N ALA A 8 -7.23 -5.54 21.07
CA ALA A 8 -8.39 -4.67 21.18
C ALA A 8 -8.14 -3.27 20.58
N PHE A 9 -6.94 -2.74 20.75
CA PHE A 9 -6.52 -1.47 20.15
C PHE A 9 -6.42 -1.56 18.62
N GLN A 10 -5.83 -2.62 18.09
CA GLN A 10 -5.78 -2.88 16.64
C GLN A 10 -7.20 -2.96 16.05
N ASN A 11 -8.10 -3.72 16.67
CA ASN A 11 -9.48 -3.85 16.23
C ASN A 11 -10.24 -2.51 16.28
N HIS A 12 -9.97 -1.68 17.29
CA HIS A 12 -10.56 -0.35 17.39
C HIS A 12 -10.13 0.55 16.23
N ILE A 13 -8.82 0.56 15.90
CA ILE A 13 -8.28 1.32 14.77
C ILE A 13 -8.89 0.82 13.45
N ALA A 14 -8.92 -0.50 13.24
CA ALA A 14 -9.51 -1.07 12.02
C ALA A 14 -10.98 -0.67 11.86
N ALA A 15 -11.78 -0.80 12.92
CA ALA A 15 -13.19 -0.40 12.91
C ALA A 15 -13.37 1.11 12.65
N PHE A 16 -12.51 1.95 13.21
CA PHE A 16 -12.52 3.40 12.98
C PHE A 16 -12.22 3.73 11.51
N LEU A 17 -11.19 3.14 10.92
CA LEU A 17 -10.81 3.37 9.52
C LEU A 17 -11.93 2.99 8.55
N VAL A 18 -12.64 1.89 8.81
CA VAL A 18 -13.79 1.48 8.00
C VAL A 18 -14.95 2.43 8.20
N ARG A 19 -15.34 2.70 9.44
CA ARG A 19 -16.57 3.46 9.76
C ARG A 19 -16.46 4.93 9.38
N GLU A 20 -15.35 5.59 9.73
CA GLU A 20 -15.21 7.05 9.58
C GLU A 20 -14.60 7.45 8.23
N HIS A 21 -13.80 6.58 7.62
CA HIS A 21 -13.09 6.89 6.38
C HIS A 21 -13.51 6.01 5.19
N GLY A 22 -14.31 4.98 5.41
CA GLY A 22 -14.74 4.08 4.35
C GLY A 22 -13.60 3.27 3.71
N HIS A 23 -12.46 3.13 4.40
CA HIS A 23 -11.33 2.38 3.87
C HIS A 23 -11.65 0.89 3.78
N ALA A 24 -11.28 0.27 2.66
CA ALA A 24 -11.46 -1.17 2.48
C ALA A 24 -10.42 -1.97 3.27
N VAL A 25 -10.87 -3.06 3.88
CA VAL A 25 -9.98 -4.05 4.49
C VAL A 25 -9.59 -5.05 3.41
N LEU A 26 -8.28 -5.29 3.25
CA LEU A 26 -7.76 -6.34 2.38
C LEU A 26 -7.64 -7.65 3.15
N GLU A 27 -7.91 -8.75 2.46
CA GLU A 27 -7.54 -10.08 2.94
C GLU A 27 -6.09 -10.41 2.56
N GLN A 28 -5.48 -11.37 3.23
CA GLN A 28 -4.11 -11.79 2.90
C GLN A 28 -4.03 -12.35 1.47
N SER A 29 -5.11 -12.99 1.01
CA SER A 29 -5.25 -13.51 -0.36
C SER A 29 -5.29 -12.45 -1.45
N ASP A 30 -5.62 -11.19 -1.12
CA ASP A 30 -5.60 -10.08 -2.07
C ASP A 30 -4.16 -9.65 -2.41
N ILE A 31 -3.18 -10.05 -1.57
CA ILE A 31 -1.76 -9.77 -1.76
C ILE A 31 -1.12 -10.94 -2.52
N ILE A 32 -1.40 -11.00 -3.80
CA ILE A 32 -0.94 -12.09 -4.68
C ILE A 32 0.58 -12.08 -4.83
N ASP A 33 1.16 -10.90 -5.01
CA ASP A 33 2.60 -10.73 -5.07
C ASP A 33 3.19 -10.61 -3.65
N THR A 34 3.62 -11.73 -3.12
CA THR A 34 4.17 -11.79 -1.76
C THR A 34 5.59 -11.23 -1.64
N GLU A 35 6.32 -11.11 -2.75
CA GLU A 35 7.66 -10.50 -2.76
C GLU A 35 7.57 -8.98 -2.69
N TYR A 36 6.76 -8.37 -3.55
CA TYR A 36 6.58 -6.91 -3.63
C TYR A 36 5.38 -6.43 -2.81
N CYS A 37 4.63 -7.36 -2.20
CA CYS A 37 3.47 -7.06 -1.37
C CYS A 37 2.42 -6.22 -2.10
N LEU A 38 2.15 -6.53 -3.37
CA LEU A 38 1.20 -5.83 -4.21
C LEU A 38 -0.18 -6.49 -4.15
N ALA A 39 -1.22 -5.69 -3.96
CA ALA A 39 -2.61 -6.08 -4.20
C ALA A 39 -2.93 -5.81 -5.69
N GLU A 40 -2.45 -6.71 -6.56
CA GLU A 40 -2.45 -6.50 -8.01
C GLU A 40 -3.84 -6.29 -8.59
N ASP A 41 -4.85 -7.03 -8.12
CA ASP A 41 -6.23 -6.87 -8.61
C ASP A 41 -6.80 -5.48 -8.30
N HIS A 42 -6.40 -4.89 -7.18
CA HIS A 42 -6.79 -3.53 -6.81
C HIS A 42 -6.14 -2.49 -7.73
N LEU A 43 -4.84 -2.66 -8.03
CA LEU A 43 -4.16 -1.78 -8.97
C LEU A 43 -4.71 -1.95 -10.38
N TRP A 44 -4.94 -3.18 -10.82
CA TRP A 44 -5.52 -3.47 -12.12
C TRP A 44 -6.90 -2.84 -12.30
N THR A 45 -7.76 -2.94 -11.28
CA THR A 45 -9.08 -2.31 -11.27
C THR A 45 -8.96 -0.79 -11.38
N PHE A 46 -8.08 -0.16 -10.59
CA PHE A 46 -7.84 1.27 -10.66
C PHE A 46 -7.38 1.72 -12.06
N LEU A 47 -6.44 1.02 -12.68
CA LEU A 47 -5.93 1.33 -14.01
C LEU A 47 -7.04 1.22 -15.06
N ASN A 48 -7.87 0.18 -15.01
CA ASN A 48 -8.99 0.01 -15.93
C ASN A 48 -10.09 1.06 -15.73
N ASP A 49 -10.35 1.47 -14.47
CA ASP A 49 -11.35 2.48 -14.16
C ASP A 49 -10.95 3.89 -14.63
N THR A 50 -9.63 4.15 -14.69
CA THR A 50 -9.11 5.51 -14.91
C THR A 50 -8.39 5.71 -16.24
N GLN A 51 -7.90 4.64 -16.90
CA GLN A 51 -7.00 4.73 -18.05
C GLN A 51 -7.30 3.68 -19.12
N LYS A 52 -8.58 3.43 -19.38
CA LYS A 52 -9.07 2.41 -20.33
C LYS A 52 -8.39 2.47 -21.68
N GLU A 53 -8.19 3.68 -22.21
CA GLU A 53 -7.59 3.86 -23.54
C GLU A 53 -6.11 3.46 -23.56
N THR A 54 -5.36 3.79 -22.50
CA THR A 54 -3.95 3.38 -22.37
C THR A 54 -3.84 1.87 -22.23
N ILE A 55 -4.72 1.26 -21.40
CA ILE A 55 -4.78 -0.20 -21.25
C ILE A 55 -5.14 -0.88 -22.56
N ARG A 56 -6.10 -0.33 -23.33
CA ARG A 56 -6.46 -0.86 -24.64
C ARG A 56 -5.27 -0.84 -25.61
N LYS A 57 -4.52 0.26 -25.67
CA LYS A 57 -3.30 0.34 -26.50
C LYS A 57 -2.24 -0.68 -26.10
N LEU A 58 -2.04 -0.89 -24.81
CA LEU A 58 -1.12 -1.93 -24.34
C LEU A 58 -1.62 -3.33 -24.73
N ALA A 59 -2.93 -3.57 -24.68
CA ALA A 59 -3.50 -4.83 -25.12
C ALA A 59 -3.39 -5.06 -26.63
N GLU A 60 -3.31 -4.01 -27.45
CA GLU A 60 -3.02 -4.14 -28.89
C GLU A 60 -1.61 -4.69 -29.15
N ASP A 61 -0.63 -4.30 -28.28
CA ASP A 61 0.76 -4.75 -28.39
C ASP A 61 1.00 -6.12 -27.74
N TYR A 62 0.40 -6.37 -26.58
CA TYR A 62 0.70 -7.53 -25.73
C TYR A 62 -0.43 -8.56 -25.65
N GLY A 63 -1.60 -8.26 -26.19
CA GLY A 63 -2.76 -9.15 -26.09
C GLY A 63 -3.18 -9.43 -24.65
N ALA A 64 -3.35 -10.70 -24.32
CA ALA A 64 -3.72 -11.14 -22.97
C ALA A 64 -2.63 -10.87 -21.92
N ASP A 65 -1.37 -10.71 -22.34
CA ASP A 65 -0.21 -10.53 -21.45
C ASP A 65 -0.02 -9.07 -21.00
N ALA A 66 -0.88 -8.14 -21.44
CA ALA A 66 -0.76 -6.71 -21.12
C ALA A 66 -0.73 -6.43 -19.62
N ARG A 67 -1.52 -7.16 -18.84
CA ARG A 67 -1.51 -7.08 -17.38
C ARG A 67 -0.14 -7.48 -16.81
N ASP A 68 0.35 -8.64 -17.19
CA ASP A 68 1.61 -9.19 -16.68
C ASP A 68 2.79 -8.30 -17.04
N GLU A 69 2.78 -7.70 -18.23
CA GLU A 69 3.79 -6.74 -18.66
C GLU A 69 3.80 -5.45 -17.83
N ILE A 70 2.61 -4.95 -17.45
CA ILE A 70 2.50 -3.78 -16.57
C ILE A 70 3.11 -4.10 -15.20
N PHE A 71 2.74 -5.22 -14.61
CA PHE A 71 3.27 -5.61 -13.30
C PHE A 71 4.76 -5.97 -13.35
N ARG A 72 5.22 -6.57 -14.43
CA ARG A 72 6.65 -6.80 -14.66
C ARG A 72 7.43 -5.48 -14.72
N ALA A 73 6.93 -4.51 -15.47
CA ALA A 73 7.55 -3.19 -15.57
C ALA A 73 7.53 -2.46 -14.22
N LEU A 74 6.45 -2.58 -13.45
CA LEU A 74 6.37 -2.00 -12.10
C LEU A 74 7.43 -2.61 -11.16
N ARG A 75 7.55 -3.94 -11.14
CA ARG A 75 8.55 -4.63 -10.32
C ARG A 75 9.97 -4.23 -10.70
N GLU A 76 10.25 -4.10 -11.99
CA GLU A 76 11.57 -3.68 -12.46
C GLU A 76 11.85 -2.23 -12.07
N GLU A 77 10.90 -1.32 -12.25
CA GLU A 77 11.07 0.10 -11.90
C GLU A 77 11.35 0.29 -10.40
N VAL A 78 10.60 -0.40 -9.52
CA VAL A 78 10.77 -0.26 -8.07
C VAL A 78 12.03 -0.95 -7.50
N ARG A 79 12.79 -1.66 -8.33
CA ARG A 79 14.12 -2.15 -7.94
C ARG A 79 15.16 -1.03 -7.88
N HIS A 80 14.97 0.00 -8.68
CA HIS A 80 15.93 1.08 -8.89
C HIS A 80 15.40 2.44 -8.46
N THR A 81 14.07 2.58 -8.45
CA THR A 81 13.38 3.83 -8.13
C THR A 81 12.48 3.63 -6.91
N PRO A 82 12.57 4.49 -5.88
CA PRO A 82 11.68 4.42 -4.73
C PRO A 82 10.20 4.47 -5.14
N LEU A 83 9.35 3.61 -4.54
CA LEU A 83 7.95 3.48 -4.93
C LEU A 83 7.20 4.81 -4.91
N TRP A 84 7.44 5.69 -3.92
CA TRP A 84 6.78 7.00 -3.85
C TRP A 84 7.09 7.88 -5.08
N LEU A 85 8.29 7.72 -5.65
CA LEU A 85 8.68 8.47 -6.85
C LEU A 85 8.03 7.86 -8.10
N VAL A 86 7.91 6.53 -8.17
CA VAL A 86 7.16 5.82 -9.24
C VAL A 86 5.68 6.20 -9.18
N ILE A 87 5.07 6.23 -7.99
CA ILE A 87 3.69 6.69 -7.80
C ILE A 87 3.52 8.13 -8.32
N ARG A 88 4.44 9.02 -7.94
CA ARG A 88 4.39 10.44 -8.31
C ARG A 88 4.56 10.67 -9.81
N ASN A 89 5.50 9.98 -10.43
CA ASN A 89 5.90 10.21 -11.83
C ASN A 89 5.11 9.37 -12.83
N GLY A 90 4.39 8.34 -12.34
CA GLY A 90 3.77 7.32 -13.20
C GLY A 90 4.75 6.23 -13.64
N LEU A 91 4.19 5.15 -14.14
CA LEU A 91 4.90 4.00 -14.69
C LEU A 91 4.92 4.09 -16.22
N LYS A 92 6.08 3.91 -16.83
CA LYS A 92 6.21 3.86 -18.29
C LYS A 92 6.28 2.41 -18.77
N VAL A 93 5.35 2.05 -19.65
CA VAL A 93 5.30 0.74 -20.29
C VAL A 93 5.23 0.97 -21.79
N ARG A 94 6.26 0.53 -22.53
CA ARG A 94 6.32 0.68 -24.00
C ARG A 94 6.10 2.11 -24.49
N GLY A 95 6.62 3.09 -23.76
CA GLY A 95 6.47 4.51 -24.11
C GLY A 95 5.11 5.13 -23.72
N LEU A 96 4.15 4.34 -23.26
CA LEU A 96 2.90 4.82 -22.68
C LEU A 96 3.08 5.05 -21.17
N GLU A 97 2.48 6.11 -20.65
CA GLU A 97 2.51 6.46 -19.23
C GLU A 97 1.22 6.00 -18.54
N LEU A 98 1.38 5.27 -17.45
CA LEU A 98 0.31 4.87 -16.54
C LEU A 98 0.42 5.65 -15.24
N LYS A 99 -0.59 6.40 -14.88
CA LYS A 99 -0.70 7.07 -13.59
C LYS A 99 -1.09 6.06 -12.53
N LEU A 100 -0.34 6.05 -11.43
CA LEU A 100 -0.59 5.13 -10.31
C LEU A 100 -1.45 5.76 -9.22
N TYR A 101 -1.67 7.08 -9.30
CA TYR A 101 -2.63 7.83 -8.47
C TYR A 101 -2.99 9.15 -9.15
N TYR A 102 -4.06 9.79 -8.69
CA TYR A 102 -4.42 11.15 -9.09
C TYR A 102 -4.38 12.08 -7.86
N PRO A 103 -3.63 13.20 -7.93
CA PRO A 103 -3.58 14.15 -6.84
C PRO A 103 -4.92 14.88 -6.69
N LYS A 104 -5.20 15.38 -5.47
CA LYS A 104 -6.37 16.23 -5.24
C LYS A 104 -6.30 17.46 -6.14
N PRO A 105 -7.33 17.74 -6.94
CA PRO A 105 -7.35 18.89 -7.84
C PRO A 105 -7.36 20.21 -7.04
N ARG A 106 -6.70 21.22 -7.57
CA ARG A 106 -6.69 22.59 -6.97
C ARG A 106 -7.95 23.37 -7.29
N SER A 107 -8.66 23.00 -8.33
CA SER A 107 -9.92 23.59 -8.79
C SER A 107 -11.00 22.52 -8.84
N SER A 108 -12.27 22.93 -8.89
CA SER A 108 -13.42 22.05 -9.03
C SER A 108 -13.63 21.54 -10.48
N GLU A 109 -12.56 21.40 -11.26
CA GLU A 109 -12.64 20.77 -12.58
C GLU A 109 -13.16 19.34 -12.45
N SER A 110 -14.31 19.05 -13.07
CA SER A 110 -15.05 17.81 -12.91
C SER A 110 -14.21 16.56 -13.25
N ALA A 111 -13.50 16.58 -14.37
CA ALA A 111 -12.70 15.44 -14.82
C ALA A 111 -11.52 15.11 -13.88
N ALA A 112 -10.84 16.13 -13.33
CA ALA A 112 -9.76 15.93 -12.40
C ALA A 112 -10.28 15.43 -11.03
N SER A 113 -11.44 15.90 -10.60
CA SER A 113 -12.13 15.45 -9.40
C SER A 113 -12.59 13.99 -9.52
N GLU A 114 -13.21 13.64 -10.64
CA GLU A 114 -13.64 12.26 -10.91
C GLU A 114 -12.46 11.27 -10.89
N SER A 115 -11.31 11.65 -11.44
CA SER A 115 -10.12 10.82 -11.41
C SER A 115 -9.55 10.69 -10.00
N TYR A 116 -9.54 11.78 -9.23
CA TYR A 116 -9.11 11.76 -7.84
C TYR A 116 -9.98 10.84 -6.98
N ASP A 117 -11.30 10.89 -7.16
CA ASP A 117 -12.27 10.09 -6.42
C ASP A 117 -12.18 8.58 -6.72
N LYS A 118 -11.45 8.21 -7.79
CA LYS A 118 -11.13 6.81 -8.09
C LYS A 118 -9.97 6.25 -7.29
N ASN A 119 -9.15 7.10 -6.62
CA ASN A 119 -8.14 6.58 -5.71
C ASN A 119 -8.79 5.81 -4.57
N ARG A 120 -8.20 4.68 -4.23
CA ARG A 120 -8.69 3.80 -3.18
C ARG A 120 -7.61 3.61 -2.13
N ILE A 121 -7.91 4.02 -0.91
CA ILE A 121 -7.11 3.67 0.25
C ILE A 121 -7.70 2.39 0.85
N SER A 122 -6.84 1.42 1.04
CA SER A 122 -7.17 0.18 1.73
C SER A 122 -6.09 -0.16 2.74
N PHE A 123 -6.37 -1.10 3.63
CA PHE A 123 -5.40 -1.56 4.61
C PHE A 123 -5.57 -3.05 4.89
N ARG A 124 -4.46 -3.68 5.29
CA ARG A 124 -4.45 -5.03 5.80
C ARG A 124 -3.99 -5.02 7.26
N PRO A 125 -4.84 -5.36 8.23
CA PRO A 125 -4.42 -5.65 9.60
C PRO A 125 -3.75 -7.03 9.62
N HIS A 126 -2.83 -7.24 10.56
CA HIS A 126 -2.09 -8.51 10.70
C HIS A 126 -1.48 -8.97 9.38
N PHE A 127 -0.66 -8.10 8.79
CA PHE A 127 -0.02 -8.38 7.50
C PHE A 127 1.14 -9.35 7.66
N TYR A 128 1.01 -10.56 7.12
CA TYR A 128 2.09 -11.55 7.10
C TYR A 128 2.98 -11.36 5.88
N PHE A 129 4.28 -11.41 6.05
CA PHE A 129 5.26 -11.23 4.99
C PHE A 129 6.33 -12.32 4.97
N GLY A 130 6.68 -12.76 3.77
CA GLY A 130 7.63 -13.86 3.54
C GLY A 130 7.08 -15.20 4.06
N ASP A 131 7.98 -16.17 4.20
CA ASP A 131 7.65 -17.55 4.64
C ASP A 131 7.68 -17.70 6.17
N THR A 132 7.48 -16.63 6.91
CA THR A 132 7.57 -16.61 8.35
C THR A 132 6.23 -16.23 8.99
N ASN A 133 6.04 -16.61 10.26
CA ASN A 133 4.91 -16.16 11.07
C ASN A 133 5.10 -14.71 11.60
N LYS A 134 5.97 -13.92 10.95
CA LYS A 134 6.18 -12.52 11.30
C LYS A 134 5.11 -11.67 10.65
N GLU A 135 4.51 -10.79 11.43
CA GLU A 135 3.47 -9.87 10.97
C GLU A 135 3.88 -8.41 11.20
N ILE A 136 3.25 -7.53 10.45
CA ILE A 136 3.17 -6.08 10.69
C ILE A 136 1.73 -5.80 11.09
N ASP A 137 1.51 -4.98 12.11
CA ASP A 137 0.18 -4.74 12.64
C ASP A 137 -0.78 -4.16 11.61
N PHE A 138 -0.31 -3.19 10.79
CA PHE A 138 -1.05 -2.68 9.64
C PHE A 138 -0.14 -2.34 8.48
N VAL A 139 -0.59 -2.65 7.27
CA VAL A 139 -0.05 -2.10 6.02
C VAL A 139 -1.17 -1.37 5.29
N PHE A 140 -0.91 -0.13 4.89
CA PHE A 140 -1.84 0.68 4.10
C PHE A 140 -1.43 0.68 2.65
N PHE A 141 -2.42 0.69 1.79
CA PHE A 141 -2.25 0.63 0.35
C PHE A 141 -2.96 1.81 -0.33
N LEU A 142 -2.32 2.37 -1.35
CA LEU A 142 -2.94 3.28 -2.30
C LEU A 142 -3.07 2.55 -3.63
N ASN A 143 -4.31 2.34 -4.08
CA ASN A 143 -4.59 1.63 -5.33
C ASN A 143 -3.89 0.25 -5.44
N GLY A 144 -3.75 -0.46 -4.31
CA GLY A 144 -3.05 -1.75 -4.24
C GLY A 144 -1.53 -1.69 -4.05
N LEU A 145 -0.94 -0.49 -3.96
CA LEU A 145 0.49 -0.28 -3.71
C LEU A 145 0.76 -0.02 -2.23
N PRO A 146 1.69 -0.74 -1.57
CA PRO A 146 1.96 -0.56 -0.15
C PRO A 146 2.69 0.77 0.10
N ILE A 147 2.08 1.66 0.88
CA ILE A 147 2.59 3.02 1.10
C ILE A 147 3.03 3.31 2.53
N ILE A 148 2.38 2.70 3.51
CA ILE A 148 2.61 2.94 4.94
C ILE A 148 2.60 1.62 5.68
N THR A 149 3.51 1.43 6.62
CA THR A 149 3.41 0.39 7.64
C THR A 149 3.20 1.00 9.02
N LEU A 150 2.48 0.32 9.89
CA LEU A 150 2.22 0.77 11.26
C LEU A 150 2.43 -0.40 12.22
N GLU A 151 3.26 -0.18 13.24
CA GLU A 151 3.44 -1.04 14.40
C GLU A 151 2.78 -0.39 15.61
N LEU A 152 1.98 -1.15 16.32
CA LEU A 152 1.23 -0.71 17.50
C LEU A 152 1.77 -1.33 18.76
N LYS A 153 1.69 -0.58 19.84
CA LYS A 153 1.96 -1.07 21.19
C LYS A 153 0.85 -0.57 22.14
N HIS A 154 0.69 -1.27 23.24
CA HIS A 154 -0.24 -0.83 24.27
C HIS A 154 0.56 -0.44 25.51
N GLU A 155 0.36 0.79 26.00
CA GLU A 155 1.13 1.41 27.09
C GLU A 155 1.23 0.58 28.39
N LYS A 156 0.30 -0.35 28.62
CA LYS A 156 0.37 -1.23 29.80
C LYS A 156 1.59 -2.17 29.80
N ASN A 157 2.11 -2.52 28.62
CA ASN A 157 3.16 -3.52 28.49
C ASN A 157 4.39 -3.01 27.74
N GLN A 158 4.18 -2.13 26.77
CA GLN A 158 5.21 -1.61 25.87
C GLN A 158 4.80 -0.21 25.41
N ASN A 159 5.73 0.55 24.85
CA ASN A 159 5.47 1.90 24.37
C ASN A 159 5.93 2.09 22.92
N VAL A 160 5.75 3.29 22.38
CA VAL A 160 6.13 3.64 21.01
C VAL A 160 7.61 3.38 20.71
N HIS A 161 8.51 3.51 21.70
CA HIS A 161 9.94 3.21 21.51
C HIS A 161 10.20 1.71 21.31
N ASP A 162 9.37 0.84 21.91
CA ASP A 162 9.45 -0.61 21.68
C ASP A 162 9.02 -0.94 20.25
N ALA A 163 8.01 -0.24 19.69
CA ALA A 163 7.62 -0.37 18.28
C ALA A 163 8.76 0.08 17.35
N ILE A 164 9.42 1.20 17.65
CA ILE A 164 10.59 1.67 16.88
C ILE A 164 11.72 0.64 16.94
N ALA A 165 12.01 0.12 18.13
CA ALA A 165 13.03 -0.92 18.30
C ALA A 165 12.67 -2.21 17.54
N GLN A 166 11.38 -2.52 17.40
CA GLN A 166 10.89 -3.63 16.58
C GLN A 166 11.21 -3.39 15.11
N TYR A 167 10.93 -2.20 14.55
CA TYR A 167 11.32 -1.84 13.18
C TYR A 167 12.83 -1.96 12.96
N ALA A 168 13.65 -1.47 13.89
CA ALA A 168 15.10 -1.54 13.77
C ALA A 168 15.65 -2.98 13.70
N ARG A 169 14.90 -3.96 14.22
CA ARG A 169 15.25 -5.39 14.20
C ARG A 169 14.64 -6.15 13.00
N ARG A 170 13.80 -5.51 12.20
CA ARG A 170 13.18 -6.14 11.02
C ARG A 170 14.22 -6.48 9.95
N GLU A 171 13.89 -7.43 9.10
CA GLU A 171 14.72 -7.84 7.98
C GLU A 171 14.62 -6.82 6.84
N HIS A 172 15.45 -5.78 6.89
CA HIS A 172 15.44 -4.69 5.90
C HIS A 172 15.67 -5.13 4.45
N GLY A 173 16.10 -6.37 4.22
CA GLY A 173 16.18 -6.97 2.89
C GLY A 173 14.83 -7.35 2.27
N LYS A 174 13.76 -7.45 3.06
CA LYS A 174 12.42 -7.74 2.55
C LYS A 174 11.80 -6.49 1.94
N ARG A 175 11.12 -6.65 0.79
CA ARG A 175 10.54 -5.53 0.03
C ARG A 175 9.53 -4.71 0.82
N ILE A 176 8.75 -5.33 1.72
CA ILE A 176 7.81 -4.61 2.58
C ILE A 176 8.48 -3.55 3.48
N PHE A 177 9.79 -3.63 3.70
CA PHE A 177 10.57 -2.62 4.43
C PHE A 177 11.38 -1.70 3.50
N GLN A 178 11.16 -1.77 2.20
CA GLN A 178 11.84 -0.94 1.20
C GLN A 178 10.84 -0.13 0.36
N LEU A 179 9.63 -0.66 0.13
CA LEU A 179 8.63 -0.05 -0.74
C LEU A 179 7.83 1.06 -0.05
N PRO A 180 7.27 0.88 1.15
CA PRO A 180 6.59 1.96 1.86
C PRO A 180 7.50 3.14 2.11
N PHE A 181 6.96 4.33 2.01
CA PHE A 181 7.71 5.56 2.23
C PHE A 181 7.46 6.19 3.61
N LEU A 182 6.60 5.58 4.41
CA LEU A 182 6.31 6.02 5.75
C LEU A 182 6.18 4.82 6.69
N TYR A 183 6.90 4.88 7.79
CA TYR A 183 6.86 3.91 8.87
C TYR A 183 6.29 4.59 10.10
N LEU A 184 5.17 4.09 10.60
CA LEU A 184 4.50 4.60 11.79
C LEU A 184 4.71 3.63 12.95
N ALA A 185 5.02 4.18 14.09
CA ALA A 185 4.99 3.50 15.38
C ALA A 185 4.05 4.26 16.29
N ALA A 186 3.12 3.56 16.93
CA ALA A 186 2.17 4.20 17.82
C ALA A 186 1.90 3.34 19.06
N ASP A 187 1.57 4.00 20.15
CA ASP A 187 0.91 3.41 21.30
C ASP A 187 -0.41 4.14 21.59
N THR A 188 -1.05 3.86 22.71
CA THR A 188 -2.33 4.51 23.08
C THR A 188 -2.18 5.99 23.44
N SER A 189 -0.96 6.50 23.56
CA SER A 189 -0.65 7.86 23.99
C SER A 189 0.11 8.67 22.94
N ASP A 190 0.91 8.02 22.09
CA ASP A 190 1.86 8.71 21.21
C ASP A 190 1.99 8.07 19.82
N VAL A 191 2.38 8.86 18.84
CA VAL A 191 2.63 8.43 17.46
C VAL A 191 3.96 8.99 16.98
N MET A 192 4.84 8.14 16.46
CA MET A 192 6.09 8.52 15.82
C MET A 192 6.13 8.04 14.37
N ALA A 193 6.74 8.87 13.51
CA ALA A 193 6.89 8.56 12.10
C ALA A 193 8.36 8.64 11.69
N ALA A 194 8.79 7.72 10.82
CA ALA A 194 10.08 7.72 10.16
C ALA A 194 9.91 7.54 8.64
N ARG A 195 10.89 8.05 7.90
CA ARG A 195 10.94 7.98 6.44
C ARG A 195 12.24 7.35 6.00
#